data_3224439c1e67d8d531d6519d50eed314
#
_entry.id   3224439c1e67d8d531d6519d50eed314
#
_cell.length_a   1.000
_cell.length_b   1.000
_cell.length_c   1.000
_cell.angle_alpha   90.00
_cell.angle_beta   90.00
_cell.angle_gamma   90.00
#
_symmetry.space_group_name_H-M   'P 1'
#
loop_
_entity.id
_entity.type
_entity.pdbx_description
1 polymer ?
#
loop_
_entity_poly.entity_id
_entity_poly.type
_entity_poly.pdbx_seq_one_letter_code
_entity_poly.pdbx_strand_id
1 'polypeptide(L)'
;MLIRRSQRKILFYIIPLLIFSFLFGSFIRSAYAMTTEEEKKLGKKVLLEIKKEANFVGDLNVQAFIDKVGYSIVEQVGPTPFEFKFYVINAPDPNAFAIPGGYIFVTTGLIVLAESQQELAGVLSHEIAHVTQRHVAQMIEKSKRLNIATLAAILAAMLAGKGGAGSQAGVAMATATAGALELKYTREIEADADLNGLHYMIKAGYDPKGMINFFKRIQKVSLEMAPNIPAYLLDHPALENRISLLENILLMGPKPTGPFKTFGNFNRIRTVAFVEEREPHVAITHFQSLIDANSNHWEGYYGLGLAYRKMGRFDKSMEVLQQAHSLAPKDLDVSRELGIVYFLSGKMDQAIENLEAIRSTSGEGQNNDLMTLYYLGRGYQEKGDFTQALPLLLKVQKEEPEFIDVYHDLGSVYGRTGQKGVSHFYFGKYFKLKRERNNALLHFRTAMEWLERGSPEREEAQREIKELTSPK
;
A
#
# COMPACT_ATOMS: atom_id res chain seq x y z
N MET A 1 68.47 -32.09 22.91
CA MET A 1 68.41 -30.75 22.18
C MET A 1 67.77 -30.82 20.81
N LEU A 2 67.42 -31.96 20.29
CA LEU A 2 66.86 -32.21 18.96
C LEU A 2 65.31 -32.13 18.86
N ILE A 3 64.58 -32.32 19.96
CA ILE A 3 63.09 -32.34 19.96
C ILE A 3 62.48 -30.92 19.88
N ARG A 4 63.14 -29.87 20.36
CA ARG A 4 62.62 -28.49 20.32
C ARG A 4 62.67 -27.81 18.93
N ARG A 5 63.47 -28.30 17.97
CA ARG A 5 63.53 -27.76 16.60
C ARG A 5 62.41 -28.24 15.67
N SER A 6 61.87 -29.45 15.92
CA SER A 6 60.77 -30.02 15.12
C SER A 6 59.42 -29.33 15.42
N GLN A 7 59.16 -29.03 16.69
CA GLN A 7 57.86 -28.38 17.07
C GLN A 7 57.80 -26.91 16.57
N ARG A 8 58.89 -26.17 16.47
CA ARG A 8 58.90 -24.81 15.92
C ARG A 8 58.63 -24.79 14.39
N LYS A 9 59.06 -25.79 13.66
CA LYS A 9 58.78 -25.88 12.20
C LYS A 9 57.34 -26.22 11.93
N ILE A 10 56.69 -27.09 12.72
CA ILE A 10 55.30 -27.45 12.59
C ILE A 10 54.40 -26.24 12.88
N LEU A 11 54.72 -25.45 13.92
CA LEU A 11 53.95 -24.25 14.28
C LEU A 11 54.04 -23.17 13.19
N PHE A 12 55.17 -23.06 12.49
CA PHE A 12 55.38 -22.07 11.43
C PHE A 12 54.55 -22.32 10.15
N TYR A 13 54.15 -23.55 9.90
CA TYR A 13 53.26 -23.91 8.78
C TYR A 13 51.77 -24.02 9.14
N ILE A 14 51.44 -24.30 10.40
CA ILE A 14 50.06 -24.41 10.85
C ILE A 14 49.39 -23.04 11.04
N ILE A 15 50.14 -22.04 11.56
CA ILE A 15 49.58 -20.70 11.78
C ILE A 15 49.17 -20.00 10.47
N PRO A 16 49.95 -19.99 9.39
CA PRO A 16 49.52 -19.42 8.10
C PRO A 16 48.35 -20.17 7.49
N LEU A 17 48.29 -21.49 7.66
CA LEU A 17 47.16 -22.34 7.15
C LEU A 17 45.86 -22.04 7.90
N LEU A 18 45.90 -21.83 9.21
CA LEU A 18 44.74 -21.43 10.01
C LEU A 18 44.28 -20.00 9.70
N ILE A 19 45.24 -19.05 9.50
CA ILE A 19 44.91 -17.68 9.10
C ILE A 19 44.32 -17.68 7.69
N PHE A 20 44.85 -18.47 6.77
CA PHE A 20 44.33 -18.60 5.41
C PHE A 20 42.91 -19.24 5.40
N SER A 21 42.64 -20.29 6.24
CA SER A 21 41.32 -20.87 6.36
C SER A 21 40.31 -19.90 7.02
N PHE A 22 40.76 -19.05 7.95
CA PHE A 22 39.87 -18.05 8.58
C PHE A 22 39.55 -16.89 7.61
N LEU A 23 40.51 -16.44 6.82
CA LEU A 23 40.29 -15.44 5.77
C LEU A 23 39.46 -15.96 4.62
N PHE A 24 39.69 -17.20 4.17
CA PHE A 24 38.89 -17.83 3.12
C PHE A 24 37.48 -18.20 3.62
N GLY A 25 37.33 -18.63 4.86
CA GLY A 25 36.03 -18.91 5.48
C GLY A 25 35.14 -17.65 5.57
N SER A 26 35.74 -16.49 5.82
CA SER A 26 35.02 -15.21 5.83
C SER A 26 34.63 -14.73 4.42
N PHE A 27 35.44 -15.01 3.41
CA PHE A 27 35.14 -14.69 2.02
C PHE A 27 34.05 -15.61 1.42
N ILE A 28 34.00 -16.89 1.82
CA ILE A 28 32.99 -17.85 1.31
C ILE A 28 31.59 -17.55 1.92
N ARG A 29 31.51 -17.00 3.14
CA ARG A 29 30.23 -16.57 3.72
C ARG A 29 29.63 -15.34 3.03
N SER A 30 30.45 -14.48 2.44
CA SER A 30 30.00 -13.30 1.70
C SER A 30 29.50 -13.61 0.28
N ALA A 31 29.81 -14.80 -0.28
CA ALA A 31 29.49 -15.16 -1.67
C ALA A 31 28.06 -15.68 -1.88
N TYR A 32 27.26 -15.82 -0.82
CA TYR A 32 25.89 -16.31 -0.90
C TYR A 32 24.82 -15.29 -0.44
N ALA A 33 25.22 -14.09 -0.03
CA ALA A 33 24.27 -13.06 0.36
C ALA A 33 23.58 -12.48 -0.90
N MET A 34 22.24 -12.44 -0.91
CA MET A 34 21.45 -11.84 -1.96
C MET A 34 21.88 -10.38 -2.18
N THR A 35 22.25 -10.04 -3.40
CA THR A 35 22.58 -8.66 -3.75
C THR A 35 21.31 -7.79 -3.75
N THR A 36 21.46 -6.49 -3.60
CA THR A 36 20.35 -5.53 -3.65
C THR A 36 19.60 -5.59 -4.99
N GLU A 37 20.34 -5.82 -6.08
CA GLU A 37 19.71 -5.94 -7.41
C GLU A 37 18.92 -7.24 -7.58
N GLU A 38 19.40 -8.34 -7.00
CA GLU A 38 18.64 -9.60 -6.95
C GLU A 38 17.38 -9.45 -6.10
N GLU A 39 17.48 -8.74 -4.97
CA GLU A 39 16.37 -8.45 -4.08
C GLU A 39 15.29 -7.61 -4.79
N LYS A 40 15.66 -6.54 -5.49
CA LYS A 40 14.74 -5.74 -6.30
C LYS A 40 14.05 -6.56 -7.39
N LYS A 41 14.81 -7.41 -8.11
CA LYS A 41 14.25 -8.28 -9.14
C LYS A 41 13.27 -9.30 -8.56
N LEU A 42 13.59 -9.87 -7.41
CA LEU A 42 12.72 -10.78 -6.68
C LEU A 42 11.43 -10.06 -6.26
N GLY A 43 11.56 -8.90 -5.62
CA GLY A 43 10.43 -8.09 -5.18
C GLY A 43 9.49 -7.72 -6.32
N LYS A 44 10.03 -7.30 -7.48
CA LYS A 44 9.21 -7.02 -8.67
C LYS A 44 8.41 -8.23 -9.15
N LYS A 45 9.00 -9.44 -9.10
CA LYS A 45 8.30 -10.67 -9.46
C LYS A 45 7.20 -11.03 -8.46
N VAL A 46 7.49 -10.92 -7.16
CA VAL A 46 6.52 -11.17 -6.09
C VAL A 46 5.37 -10.16 -6.17
N LEU A 47 5.67 -8.87 -6.37
CA LEU A 47 4.66 -7.84 -6.58
C LEU A 47 3.70 -8.18 -7.73
N LEU A 48 4.25 -8.67 -8.86
CA LEU A 48 3.44 -9.06 -10.01
C LEU A 48 2.49 -10.22 -9.69
N GLU A 49 2.90 -11.18 -8.85
CA GLU A 49 2.03 -12.26 -8.42
C GLU A 49 0.97 -11.76 -7.43
N ILE A 50 1.35 -10.94 -6.42
CA ILE A 50 0.39 -10.33 -5.49
C ILE A 50 -0.67 -9.53 -6.25
N LYS A 51 -0.26 -8.74 -7.24
CA LYS A 51 -1.19 -7.96 -8.07
C LYS A 51 -2.19 -8.81 -8.88
N LYS A 52 -1.96 -10.11 -9.04
CA LYS A 52 -2.92 -11.02 -9.69
C LYS A 52 -4.07 -11.44 -8.76
N GLU A 53 -3.74 -11.62 -7.47
CA GLU A 53 -4.62 -12.24 -6.50
C GLU A 53 -5.27 -11.22 -5.57
N ALA A 54 -4.56 -10.11 -5.25
CA ALA A 54 -5.03 -9.11 -4.31
C ALA A 54 -6.03 -8.14 -4.95
N ASN A 55 -7.05 -7.77 -4.17
CA ASN A 55 -7.98 -6.70 -4.51
C ASN A 55 -7.47 -5.40 -3.88
N PHE A 56 -7.06 -4.43 -4.69
CA PHE A 56 -6.56 -3.14 -4.20
C PHE A 56 -7.71 -2.16 -4.02
N VAL A 57 -7.55 -1.25 -3.05
CA VAL A 57 -8.52 -0.18 -2.83
C VAL A 57 -8.49 0.78 -4.01
N GLY A 58 -9.67 1.06 -4.57
CA GLY A 58 -9.82 1.99 -5.70
C GLY A 58 -9.95 3.47 -5.29
N ASP A 59 -10.03 3.75 -3.99
CA ASP A 59 -10.13 5.14 -3.50
C ASP A 59 -8.75 5.79 -3.45
N LEU A 60 -8.55 6.78 -4.32
CA LEU A 60 -7.28 7.51 -4.47
C LEU A 60 -6.87 8.26 -3.19
N ASN A 61 -7.84 8.71 -2.37
CA ASN A 61 -7.53 9.45 -1.16
C ASN A 61 -7.00 8.54 -0.05
N VAL A 62 -7.50 7.29 0.01
CA VAL A 62 -6.96 6.28 0.93
C VAL A 62 -5.52 5.97 0.54
N GLN A 63 -5.25 5.71 -0.74
CA GLN A 63 -3.90 5.44 -1.24
C GLN A 63 -2.97 6.64 -0.97
N ALA A 64 -3.37 7.84 -1.37
CA ALA A 64 -2.58 9.06 -1.18
C ALA A 64 -2.31 9.38 0.30
N PHE A 65 -3.23 9.01 1.20
CA PHE A 65 -3.01 9.17 2.64
C PHE A 65 -1.92 8.23 3.15
N ILE A 66 -1.97 6.96 2.77
CA ILE A 66 -0.95 5.96 3.13
C ILE A 66 0.41 6.38 2.57
N ASP A 67 0.46 6.84 1.32
CA ASP A 67 1.67 7.35 0.68
C ASP A 67 2.26 8.55 1.44
N LYS A 68 1.45 9.54 1.80
CA LYS A 68 1.91 10.70 2.59
C LYS A 68 2.51 10.30 3.93
N VAL A 69 1.85 9.40 4.67
CA VAL A 69 2.38 8.91 5.94
C VAL A 69 3.67 8.14 5.71
N GLY A 70 3.67 7.18 4.79
CA GLY A 70 4.82 6.34 4.47
C GLY A 70 6.03 7.13 3.99
N TYR A 71 5.87 7.98 2.98
CA TYR A 71 6.99 8.79 2.46
C TYR A 71 7.53 9.77 3.49
N SER A 72 6.69 10.36 4.34
CA SER A 72 7.17 11.23 5.40
C SER A 72 8.07 10.54 6.43
N ILE A 73 7.95 9.21 6.54
CA ILE A 73 8.83 8.37 7.37
C ILE A 73 10.07 7.98 6.57
N VAL A 74 9.91 7.59 5.30
CA VAL A 74 11.02 7.23 4.40
C VAL A 74 12.04 8.37 4.26
N GLU A 75 11.59 9.62 4.24
CA GLU A 75 12.47 10.80 4.23
C GLU A 75 13.46 10.84 5.42
N GLN A 76 13.16 10.13 6.51
CA GLN A 76 14.00 10.07 7.71
C GLN A 76 14.92 8.84 7.78
N VAL A 77 14.80 7.93 6.83
CA VAL A 77 15.61 6.69 6.79
C VAL A 77 17.09 6.95 6.42
N GLY A 78 17.35 8.01 5.64
CA GLY A 78 18.65 8.27 5.06
C GLY A 78 18.87 7.52 3.73
N PRO A 79 20.10 7.46 3.22
CA PRO A 79 20.39 6.81 1.94
C PRO A 79 19.98 5.33 1.94
N THR A 80 19.15 4.93 1.02
CA THR A 80 18.72 3.55 0.83
C THR A 80 18.76 3.18 -0.67
N PRO A 81 19.10 1.93 -1.02
CA PRO A 81 19.07 1.48 -2.40
C PRO A 81 17.66 1.18 -2.90
N PHE A 82 16.66 1.17 -2.02
CA PHE A 82 15.30 0.79 -2.36
C PHE A 82 14.43 2.00 -2.68
N GLU A 83 13.58 1.87 -3.69
CA GLU A 83 12.47 2.77 -3.97
C GLU A 83 11.24 2.22 -3.22
N PHE A 84 10.76 2.99 -2.26
CA PHE A 84 9.59 2.58 -1.48
C PHE A 84 8.30 2.79 -2.28
N LYS A 85 7.39 1.82 -2.17
CA LYS A 85 6.02 1.92 -2.69
C LYS A 85 5.05 1.29 -1.71
N PHE A 86 3.95 1.98 -1.48
CA PHE A 86 2.91 1.55 -0.57
C PHE A 86 1.68 1.09 -1.36
N TYR A 87 0.98 0.09 -0.86
CA TYR A 87 -0.21 -0.45 -1.47
C TYR A 87 -1.28 -0.72 -0.42
N VAL A 88 -2.51 -0.36 -0.72
CA VAL A 88 -3.66 -0.66 0.15
C VAL A 88 -4.48 -1.79 -0.44
N ILE A 89 -4.58 -2.88 0.31
CA ILE A 89 -5.33 -4.08 -0.08
C ILE A 89 -6.69 -4.09 0.62
N ASN A 90 -7.75 -4.30 -0.15
CA ASN A 90 -9.10 -4.47 0.38
C ASN A 90 -9.24 -5.87 0.99
N ALA A 91 -8.90 -5.99 2.26
CA ALA A 91 -8.99 -7.21 3.05
C ALA A 91 -9.35 -6.88 4.50
N PRO A 92 -10.37 -7.56 5.09
CA PRO A 92 -10.86 -7.23 6.43
C PRO A 92 -9.96 -7.74 7.57
N ASP A 93 -9.03 -8.66 7.31
CA ASP A 93 -8.09 -9.14 8.32
C ASP A 93 -6.99 -8.10 8.53
N PRO A 94 -6.79 -7.59 9.76
CA PRO A 94 -5.74 -6.62 10.05
C PRO A 94 -4.35 -7.16 9.74
N ASN A 95 -3.69 -6.60 8.72
CA ASN A 95 -2.32 -6.95 8.36
C ASN A 95 -1.56 -5.79 7.71
N ALA A 96 -0.23 -5.79 7.87
CA ALA A 96 0.72 -5.05 7.08
C ALA A 96 1.96 -5.91 6.90
N PHE A 97 2.62 -5.81 5.77
CA PHE A 97 3.84 -6.57 5.51
C PHE A 97 4.69 -5.92 4.43
N ALA A 98 5.99 -6.16 4.52
CA ALA A 98 6.95 -5.76 3.50
C ALA A 98 7.38 -6.97 2.66
N ILE A 99 7.62 -6.74 1.37
CA ILE A 99 8.28 -7.71 0.49
C ILE A 99 9.61 -7.16 -0.01
N PRO A 100 10.53 -8.00 -0.55
CA PRO A 100 11.79 -7.54 -1.08
C PRO A 100 11.65 -6.36 -2.06
N GLY A 101 12.60 -5.45 -2.07
CA GLY A 101 12.66 -4.37 -3.06
C GLY A 101 11.93 -3.08 -2.70
N GLY A 102 11.38 -2.94 -1.48
CA GLY A 102 10.81 -1.68 -0.99
C GLY A 102 9.29 -1.59 -1.08
N TYR A 103 8.59 -2.69 -1.35
CA TYR A 103 7.13 -2.72 -1.46
C TYR A 103 6.50 -3.04 -0.11
N ILE A 104 5.60 -2.18 0.35
CA ILE A 104 4.89 -2.30 1.63
C ILE A 104 3.38 -2.33 1.37
N PHE A 105 2.70 -3.25 2.02
CA PHE A 105 1.27 -3.47 1.90
C PHE A 105 0.58 -3.25 3.23
N VAL A 106 -0.59 -2.63 3.18
CA VAL A 106 -1.47 -2.41 4.33
C VAL A 106 -2.87 -2.86 3.97
N THR A 107 -3.54 -3.60 4.83
CA THR A 107 -4.94 -3.99 4.60
C THR A 107 -5.91 -2.92 5.11
N THR A 108 -7.10 -2.87 4.51
CA THR A 108 -8.20 -2.04 5.04
C THR A 108 -8.55 -2.40 6.47
N GLY A 109 -8.51 -3.68 6.84
CA GLY A 109 -8.74 -4.12 8.20
C GLY A 109 -7.75 -3.53 9.22
N LEU A 110 -6.48 -3.35 8.85
CA LEU A 110 -5.51 -2.66 9.71
C LEU A 110 -5.84 -1.17 9.83
N ILE A 111 -6.20 -0.50 8.73
CA ILE A 111 -6.60 0.91 8.74
C ILE A 111 -7.82 1.13 9.64
N VAL A 112 -8.81 0.24 9.55
CA VAL A 112 -10.02 0.27 10.40
C VAL A 112 -9.69 0.01 11.87
N LEU A 113 -8.76 -0.91 12.14
CA LEU A 113 -8.33 -1.25 13.49
C LEU A 113 -7.56 -0.11 14.17
N ALA A 114 -6.70 0.58 13.45
CA ALA A 114 -5.94 1.71 13.97
C ALA A 114 -6.90 2.86 14.36
N GLU A 115 -6.77 3.43 15.57
CA GLU A 115 -7.62 4.53 16.05
C GLU A 115 -7.05 5.90 15.74
N SER A 116 -5.78 5.97 15.35
CA SER A 116 -5.12 7.23 15.04
C SER A 116 -4.10 7.08 13.91
N GLN A 117 -3.80 8.19 13.25
CA GLN A 117 -2.69 8.26 12.29
C GLN A 117 -1.35 7.87 12.95
N GLN A 118 -1.19 8.14 14.25
CA GLN A 118 0.03 7.79 14.99
C GLN A 118 0.20 6.26 15.10
N GLU A 119 -0.91 5.53 15.29
CA GLU A 119 -0.89 4.07 15.29
C GLU A 119 -0.51 3.51 13.91
N LEU A 120 -1.13 4.03 12.85
CA LEU A 120 -0.77 3.67 11.47
C LEU A 120 0.68 4.00 11.15
N ALA A 121 1.17 5.18 11.55
CA ALA A 121 2.57 5.57 11.37
C ALA A 121 3.54 4.62 12.10
N GLY A 122 3.15 4.13 13.28
CA GLY A 122 3.92 3.13 14.01
C GLY A 122 4.09 1.84 13.23
N VAL A 123 2.99 1.32 12.66
CA VAL A 123 3.04 0.11 11.82
C VAL A 123 3.86 0.34 10.56
N LEU A 124 3.62 1.43 9.84
CA LEU A 124 4.39 1.74 8.62
C LEU A 124 5.89 1.91 8.91
N SER A 125 6.24 2.53 10.05
CA SER A 125 7.64 2.67 10.47
C SER A 125 8.30 1.31 10.72
N HIS A 126 7.58 0.36 11.29
CA HIS A 126 8.02 -1.01 11.52
C HIS A 126 8.26 -1.73 10.19
N GLU A 127 7.32 -1.63 9.24
CA GLU A 127 7.47 -2.25 7.90
C GLU A 127 8.63 -1.62 7.11
N ILE A 128 8.78 -0.30 7.18
CA ILE A 128 9.92 0.41 6.58
C ILE A 128 11.25 -0.09 7.17
N ALA A 129 11.28 -0.38 8.49
CA ALA A 129 12.48 -0.94 9.13
C ALA A 129 12.79 -2.34 8.60
N HIS A 130 11.79 -3.21 8.38
CA HIS A 130 12.01 -4.51 7.74
C HIS A 130 12.67 -4.40 6.36
N VAL A 131 12.28 -3.42 5.56
CA VAL A 131 12.90 -3.15 4.26
C VAL A 131 14.34 -2.65 4.42
N THR A 132 14.56 -1.63 5.25
CA THR A 132 15.88 -0.99 5.41
C THR A 132 16.91 -1.93 6.00
N GLN A 133 16.51 -2.81 6.92
CA GLN A 133 17.35 -3.85 7.53
C GLN A 133 17.41 -5.12 6.68
N ARG A 134 16.69 -5.17 5.54
CA ARG A 134 16.66 -6.30 4.60
C ARG A 134 16.22 -7.62 5.25
N HIS A 135 15.30 -7.56 6.21
CA HIS A 135 14.91 -8.73 7.00
C HIS A 135 14.31 -9.85 6.14
N VAL A 136 13.49 -9.49 5.13
CA VAL A 136 12.90 -10.48 4.21
C VAL A 136 13.97 -11.18 3.37
N ALA A 137 14.97 -10.44 2.89
CA ALA A 137 16.08 -11.04 2.15
C ALA A 137 16.87 -12.02 3.02
N GLN A 138 17.16 -11.64 4.28
CA GLN A 138 17.84 -12.51 5.24
C GLN A 138 17.06 -13.80 5.53
N MET A 139 15.72 -13.72 5.62
CA MET A 139 14.87 -14.91 5.81
C MET A 139 14.92 -15.84 4.59
N ILE A 140 14.81 -15.27 3.39
CA ILE A 140 14.87 -16.03 2.14
C ILE A 140 16.22 -16.73 2.00
N GLU A 141 17.33 -16.06 2.35
CA GLU A 141 18.67 -16.64 2.34
C GLU A 141 18.81 -17.83 3.32
N LYS A 142 18.20 -17.71 4.50
CA LYS A 142 18.20 -18.80 5.49
C LYS A 142 17.34 -19.99 5.06
N SER A 143 16.27 -19.72 4.31
CA SER A 143 15.34 -20.74 3.84
C SER A 143 15.79 -21.28 2.47
N LYS A 144 16.56 -22.37 2.46
CA LYS A 144 17.07 -23.04 1.25
C LYS A 144 15.98 -23.62 0.31
N ARG A 145 14.69 -23.53 0.70
CA ARG A 145 13.56 -24.18 0.01
C ARG A 145 12.53 -23.23 -0.60
N LEU A 146 12.64 -21.94 -0.33
CA LEU A 146 11.67 -20.96 -0.84
C LEU A 146 12.00 -20.58 -2.29
N ASN A 147 11.09 -20.93 -3.18
CA ASN A 147 11.07 -20.37 -4.53
C ASN A 147 10.06 -19.20 -4.61
N ILE A 148 10.14 -18.40 -5.66
CA ILE A 148 9.31 -17.21 -5.88
C ILE A 148 7.81 -17.54 -5.85
N ALA A 149 7.41 -18.64 -6.47
CA ALA A 149 6.01 -19.06 -6.52
C ALA A 149 5.48 -19.43 -5.13
N THR A 150 6.29 -20.10 -4.31
CA THR A 150 5.94 -20.45 -2.93
C THR A 150 5.80 -19.19 -2.07
N LEU A 151 6.72 -18.24 -2.17
CA LEU A 151 6.65 -16.98 -1.44
C LEU A 151 5.39 -16.18 -1.84
N ALA A 152 5.14 -16.04 -3.12
CA ALA A 152 3.95 -15.34 -3.62
C ALA A 152 2.64 -16.05 -3.21
N ALA A 153 2.62 -17.39 -3.22
CA ALA A 153 1.46 -18.17 -2.80
C ALA A 153 1.17 -18.02 -1.29
N ILE A 154 2.22 -17.96 -0.45
CA ILE A 154 2.09 -17.73 0.98
C ILE A 154 1.49 -16.34 1.25
N LEU A 155 2.04 -15.31 0.60
CA LEU A 155 1.55 -13.95 0.73
C LEU A 155 0.12 -13.80 0.20
N ALA A 156 -0.21 -14.43 -0.92
CA ALA A 156 -1.58 -14.45 -1.44
C ALA A 156 -2.56 -15.18 -0.50
N ALA A 157 -2.13 -16.28 0.14
CA ALA A 157 -2.94 -17.00 1.14
C ALA A 157 -3.18 -16.16 2.39
N MET A 158 -2.19 -15.38 2.85
CA MET A 158 -2.33 -14.41 3.96
C MET A 158 -3.34 -13.31 3.62
N LEU A 159 -3.41 -12.89 2.35
CA LEU A 159 -4.33 -11.87 1.87
C LEU A 159 -5.75 -12.39 1.62
N ALA A 160 -5.89 -13.66 1.31
CA ALA A 160 -7.19 -14.27 1.00
C ALA A 160 -8.14 -14.36 2.20
N GLY A 161 -7.69 -14.11 3.43
CA GLY A 161 -8.38 -13.83 4.69
C GLY A 161 -9.83 -14.29 4.91
N LYS A 162 -10.35 -15.15 4.03
CA LYS A 162 -11.73 -15.63 4.10
C LYS A 162 -11.75 -17.03 4.71
N GLY A 163 -12.48 -17.17 5.78
CA GLY A 163 -12.91 -18.45 6.36
C GLY A 163 -13.73 -19.32 5.40
N GLY A 164 -13.28 -19.47 4.15
CA GLY A 164 -13.81 -20.41 3.17
C GLY A 164 -12.87 -21.61 3.01
N ALA A 165 -13.39 -22.75 2.57
CA ALA A 165 -12.64 -24.00 2.39
C ALA A 165 -11.35 -23.86 1.55
N GLY A 166 -11.21 -22.77 0.76
CA GLY A 166 -10.00 -22.41 0.01
C GLY A 166 -8.89 -21.82 0.87
N SER A 167 -9.22 -21.03 1.91
CA SER A 167 -8.22 -20.43 2.80
C SER A 167 -7.66 -21.44 3.80
N GLN A 168 -8.47 -22.36 4.30
CA GLN A 168 -8.01 -23.46 5.12
C GLN A 168 -7.12 -24.43 4.34
N ALA A 169 -7.42 -24.69 3.08
CA ALA A 169 -6.57 -25.49 2.20
C ALA A 169 -5.25 -24.77 1.86
N GLY A 170 -5.27 -23.44 1.62
CA GLY A 170 -4.09 -22.63 1.37
C GLY A 170 -3.20 -22.51 2.60
N VAL A 171 -3.77 -22.23 3.77
CA VAL A 171 -3.06 -22.20 5.05
C VAL A 171 -2.61 -23.61 5.46
N ALA A 172 -3.44 -24.64 5.24
CA ALA A 172 -3.03 -26.03 5.48
C ALA A 172 -1.92 -26.51 4.53
N MET A 173 -1.91 -26.10 3.27
CA MET A 173 -0.81 -26.34 2.34
C MET A 173 0.43 -25.52 2.71
N ALA A 174 0.28 -24.28 3.12
CA ALA A 174 1.39 -23.44 3.60
C ALA A 174 1.94 -23.97 4.96
N THR A 175 1.10 -24.49 5.84
CA THR A 175 1.53 -25.13 7.09
C THR A 175 2.05 -26.55 6.89
N ALA A 176 1.59 -27.26 5.88
CA ALA A 176 2.08 -28.61 5.54
C ALA A 176 3.45 -28.59 4.84
N THR A 177 3.82 -27.49 4.21
CA THR A 177 5.20 -27.29 3.80
C THR A 177 5.97 -26.68 4.98
N ALA A 178 6.92 -27.43 5.53
CA ALA A 178 7.84 -27.00 6.60
C ALA A 178 8.56 -25.66 6.30
N GLY A 179 8.35 -25.06 5.14
CA GLY A 179 8.82 -23.74 4.72
C GLY A 179 8.00 -22.56 5.23
N ALA A 180 6.71 -22.73 5.54
CA ALA A 180 5.89 -21.62 6.06
C ALA A 180 6.25 -21.26 7.52
N LEU A 181 6.72 -22.24 8.30
CA LEU A 181 7.24 -22.01 9.65
C LEU A 181 8.59 -21.28 9.67
N GLU A 182 9.33 -21.32 8.57
CA GLU A 182 10.62 -20.60 8.42
C GLU A 182 10.45 -19.11 8.02
N LEU A 183 9.26 -18.68 7.64
CA LEU A 183 8.97 -17.28 7.25
C LEU A 183 8.54 -16.39 8.42
N LYS A 184 8.39 -16.94 9.64
CA LYS A 184 8.15 -16.10 10.82
C LYS A 184 9.40 -15.33 11.18
N TYR A 185 9.25 -14.04 11.38
CA TYR A 185 10.32 -13.21 11.91
C TYR A 185 10.73 -13.73 13.30
N THR A 186 12.02 -13.76 13.56
CA THR A 186 12.51 -14.12 14.89
C THR A 186 12.31 -12.94 15.85
N ARG A 187 12.34 -13.20 17.15
CA ARG A 187 12.21 -12.15 18.18
C ARG A 187 13.27 -11.07 18.03
N GLU A 188 14.47 -11.43 17.61
CA GLU A 188 15.59 -10.51 17.41
C GLU A 188 15.35 -9.61 16.19
N ILE A 189 14.82 -10.16 15.09
CA ILE A 189 14.44 -9.40 13.88
C ILE A 189 13.32 -8.45 14.19
N GLU A 190 12.30 -8.87 14.96
CA GLU A 190 11.20 -8.01 15.39
C GLU A 190 11.70 -6.86 16.28
N ALA A 191 12.56 -7.16 17.26
CA ALA A 191 13.12 -6.12 18.12
C ALA A 191 13.98 -5.11 17.34
N ASP A 192 14.73 -5.57 16.33
CA ASP A 192 15.50 -4.68 15.45
C ASP A 192 14.58 -3.79 14.60
N ALA A 193 13.50 -4.36 14.04
CA ALA A 193 12.50 -3.59 13.30
C ALA A 193 11.78 -2.56 14.19
N ASP A 194 11.44 -2.93 15.41
CA ASP A 194 10.82 -2.03 16.40
C ASP A 194 11.72 -0.84 16.74
N LEU A 195 13.00 -1.10 17.04
CA LEU A 195 13.95 -0.06 17.41
C LEU A 195 14.22 0.93 16.26
N ASN A 196 14.46 0.40 15.07
CA ASN A 196 14.69 1.23 13.89
C ASN A 196 13.40 1.97 13.49
N GLY A 197 12.25 1.28 13.49
CA GLY A 197 10.95 1.87 13.20
C GLY A 197 10.57 2.98 14.17
N LEU A 198 10.77 2.77 15.49
CA LEU A 198 10.56 3.80 16.51
C LEU A 198 11.44 5.03 16.24
N HIS A 199 12.70 4.82 15.89
CA HIS A 199 13.62 5.91 15.56
C HIS A 199 13.15 6.70 14.32
N TYR A 200 12.74 6.02 13.25
CA TYR A 200 12.21 6.69 12.05
C TYR A 200 10.94 7.46 12.36
N MET A 201 10.02 6.86 13.13
CA MET A 201 8.77 7.48 13.55
C MET A 201 8.99 8.79 14.33
N ILE A 202 9.90 8.77 15.32
CA ILE A 202 10.25 9.95 16.13
C ILE A 202 10.86 11.03 15.24
N LYS A 203 11.82 10.69 14.38
CA LYS A 203 12.44 11.64 13.45
C LYS A 203 11.45 12.26 12.47
N ALA A 204 10.45 11.48 12.02
CA ALA A 204 9.39 11.96 11.16
C ALA A 204 8.39 12.89 11.88
N GLY A 205 8.49 13.02 13.21
CA GLY A 205 7.64 13.90 14.01
C GLY A 205 6.32 13.27 14.46
N TYR A 206 6.22 11.95 14.46
CA TYR A 206 5.05 11.22 14.98
C TYR A 206 5.18 10.91 16.48
N ASP A 207 4.02 10.71 17.16
CA ASP A 207 4.02 10.25 18.54
C ASP A 207 4.44 8.77 18.64
N PRO A 208 5.60 8.46 19.23
CA PRO A 208 6.07 7.09 19.35
C PRO A 208 5.15 6.15 20.14
N LYS A 209 4.26 6.71 20.97
CA LYS A 209 3.22 5.93 21.66
C LYS A 209 2.26 5.25 20.68
N GLY A 210 2.11 5.78 19.48
CA GLY A 210 1.25 5.20 18.45
C GLY A 210 1.61 3.74 18.15
N MET A 211 2.89 3.41 18.00
CA MET A 211 3.34 2.03 17.79
C MET A 211 2.93 1.12 18.95
N ILE A 212 3.16 1.54 20.18
CA ILE A 212 2.79 0.77 21.39
C ILE A 212 1.28 0.59 21.49
N ASN A 213 0.53 1.66 21.24
CA ASN A 213 -0.94 1.62 21.30
C ASN A 213 -1.51 0.66 20.28
N PHE A 214 -0.98 0.64 19.04
CA PHE A 214 -1.38 -0.33 18.03
C PHE A 214 -1.08 -1.76 18.47
N PHE A 215 0.10 -2.04 19.02
CA PHE A 215 0.46 -3.38 19.50
C PHE A 215 -0.46 -3.86 20.63
N LYS A 216 -0.80 -2.99 21.58
CA LYS A 216 -1.76 -3.31 22.65
C LYS A 216 -3.17 -3.57 22.08
N ARG A 217 -3.57 -2.80 21.08
CA ARG A 217 -4.88 -2.95 20.44
C ARG A 217 -5.01 -4.27 19.71
N ILE A 218 -4.05 -4.63 18.85
CA ILE A 218 -4.11 -5.87 18.10
C ILE A 218 -3.97 -7.09 19.01
N GLN A 219 -3.20 -6.98 20.12
CA GLN A 219 -3.14 -8.00 21.16
C GLN A 219 -4.51 -8.22 21.81
N LYS A 220 -5.22 -7.14 22.16
CA LYS A 220 -6.57 -7.22 22.72
C LYS A 220 -7.54 -7.90 21.75
N VAL A 221 -7.55 -7.47 20.49
CA VAL A 221 -8.41 -8.07 19.45
C VAL A 221 -8.12 -9.55 19.27
N SER A 222 -6.86 -9.95 19.31
CA SER A 222 -6.47 -11.38 19.22
C SER A 222 -7.07 -12.22 20.35
N LEU A 223 -7.13 -11.69 21.57
CA LEU A 223 -7.75 -12.38 22.70
C LEU A 223 -9.27 -12.50 22.55
N GLU A 224 -9.90 -11.48 21.98
CA GLU A 224 -11.36 -11.44 21.76
C GLU A 224 -11.79 -12.33 20.57
N MET A 225 -10.94 -12.49 19.56
CA MET A 225 -11.21 -13.25 18.34
C MET A 225 -10.77 -14.73 18.40
N ALA A 226 -10.23 -15.20 19.52
CA ALA A 226 -9.76 -16.57 19.64
C ALA A 226 -10.87 -17.59 19.24
N PRO A 227 -10.59 -18.61 18.39
CA PRO A 227 -9.25 -19.08 17.98
C PRO A 227 -8.67 -18.38 16.70
N ASN A 228 -9.34 -17.41 16.11
CA ASN A 228 -8.91 -16.74 14.88
C ASN A 228 -7.91 -15.62 15.21
N ILE A 229 -6.63 -15.91 15.08
CA ILE A 229 -5.55 -14.94 15.33
C ILE A 229 -5.40 -14.04 14.09
N PRO A 230 -5.38 -12.69 14.22
CA PRO A 230 -5.11 -11.78 13.12
C PRO A 230 -3.80 -12.11 12.39
N ALA A 231 -3.78 -11.98 11.06
CA ALA A 231 -2.63 -12.32 10.23
C ALA A 231 -1.37 -11.55 10.66
N TYR A 232 -1.51 -10.30 11.06
CA TYR A 232 -0.40 -9.50 11.60
C TYR A 232 0.37 -10.20 12.72
N LEU A 233 -0.33 -10.86 13.65
CA LEU A 233 0.31 -11.57 14.77
C LEU A 233 0.96 -12.90 14.38
N LEU A 234 0.53 -13.48 13.26
CA LEU A 234 1.16 -14.66 12.70
C LEU A 234 2.53 -14.34 12.12
N ASP A 235 2.65 -13.15 11.53
CA ASP A 235 3.87 -12.65 10.90
C ASP A 235 4.80 -11.97 11.93
N HIS A 236 4.24 -11.26 12.92
CA HIS A 236 4.93 -10.44 13.90
C HIS A 236 4.68 -10.94 15.35
N PRO A 237 5.36 -12.01 15.80
CA PRO A 237 5.08 -12.65 17.10
C PRO A 237 5.63 -11.88 18.30
N ALA A 238 5.30 -12.36 19.50
CA ALA A 238 5.89 -11.97 20.78
C ALA A 238 5.65 -10.53 21.23
N LEU A 239 4.44 -9.98 21.01
CA LEU A 239 4.10 -8.58 21.30
C LEU A 239 4.35 -8.14 22.74
N GLU A 240 4.14 -8.99 23.76
CA GLU A 240 4.32 -8.62 25.16
C GLU A 240 5.73 -8.13 25.45
N ASN A 241 6.75 -8.86 24.97
CA ASN A 241 8.15 -8.51 25.16
C ASN A 241 8.49 -7.22 24.38
N ARG A 242 7.92 -7.06 23.17
CA ARG A 242 8.13 -5.90 22.31
C ARG A 242 7.52 -4.64 22.93
N ILE A 243 6.28 -4.71 23.42
CA ILE A 243 5.60 -3.62 24.12
C ILE A 243 6.45 -3.19 25.33
N SER A 244 6.86 -4.13 26.17
CA SER A 244 7.67 -3.84 27.37
C SER A 244 9.03 -3.19 27.03
N LEU A 245 9.68 -3.65 25.96
CA LEU A 245 10.94 -3.04 25.46
C LEU A 245 10.73 -1.61 25.04
N LEU A 246 9.72 -1.33 24.18
CA LEU A 246 9.43 0.00 23.67
C LEU A 246 9.00 0.96 24.79
N GLU A 247 8.18 0.51 25.74
CA GLU A 247 7.80 1.31 26.90
C GLU A 247 9.00 1.73 27.75
N ASN A 248 9.93 0.81 28.01
CA ASN A 248 11.17 1.11 28.75
C ASN A 248 12.03 2.13 28.00
N ILE A 249 12.16 2.01 26.68
CA ILE A 249 12.92 2.98 25.86
C ILE A 249 12.29 4.38 25.95
N LEU A 250 10.97 4.47 25.85
CA LEU A 250 10.27 5.76 25.95
C LEU A 250 10.29 6.36 27.36
N LEU A 251 10.39 5.52 28.39
CA LEU A 251 10.53 6.00 29.77
C LEU A 251 11.93 6.58 30.04
N MET A 252 12.97 5.98 29.46
CA MET A 252 14.37 6.38 29.69
C MET A 252 14.85 7.44 28.68
N GLY A 253 14.21 7.56 27.54
CA GLY A 253 14.57 8.48 26.47
C GLY A 253 14.04 9.90 26.65
N PRO A 254 14.51 10.85 25.83
CA PRO A 254 13.94 12.20 25.79
C PRO A 254 12.47 12.13 25.38
N LYS A 255 11.61 12.81 26.13
CA LYS A 255 10.19 12.88 25.79
C LYS A 255 10.02 13.73 24.53
N PRO A 256 9.37 13.20 23.46
CA PRO A 256 9.04 14.01 22.31
C PRO A 256 8.15 15.20 22.73
N THR A 257 8.55 16.40 22.34
CA THR A 257 7.84 17.64 22.66
C THR A 257 7.37 18.30 21.37
N GLY A 258 6.16 18.83 21.39
CA GLY A 258 5.59 19.61 20.28
C GLY A 258 4.34 18.96 19.67
N PRO A 259 3.72 19.63 18.70
CA PRO A 259 2.62 19.05 17.96
C PRO A 259 3.16 17.91 17.07
N PHE A 260 2.51 16.75 17.16
CA PHE A 260 2.84 15.63 16.31
C PHE A 260 2.31 15.84 14.88
N LYS A 261 3.05 15.28 13.90
CA LYS A 261 2.68 15.36 12.50
C LYS A 261 1.33 14.66 12.25
N THR A 262 0.47 15.33 11.51
CA THR A 262 -0.83 14.81 11.06
C THR A 262 -1.10 15.23 9.62
N PHE A 263 -1.83 14.39 8.88
CA PHE A 263 -2.28 14.66 7.52
C PHE A 263 -3.80 14.48 7.45
N GLY A 264 -4.54 15.52 7.12
CA GLY A 264 -5.98 15.44 6.94
C GLY A 264 -6.74 14.85 8.14
N ASN A 265 -7.84 14.17 7.83
CA ASN A 265 -8.71 13.53 8.83
C ASN A 265 -8.62 12.00 8.72
N PHE A 266 -7.86 11.36 9.61
CA PHE A 266 -7.70 9.91 9.62
C PHE A 266 -9.02 9.15 9.81
N ASN A 267 -9.98 9.68 10.55
CA ASN A 267 -11.28 9.03 10.71
C ASN A 267 -12.03 8.91 9.37
N ARG A 268 -11.81 9.83 8.43
CA ARG A 268 -12.35 9.73 7.08
C ARG A 268 -11.78 8.54 6.34
N ILE A 269 -10.46 8.39 6.40
CA ILE A 269 -9.75 7.26 5.78
C ILE A 269 -10.26 5.93 6.37
N ARG A 270 -10.46 5.88 7.69
CA ARG A 270 -11.05 4.72 8.36
C ARG A 270 -12.48 4.43 7.91
N THR A 271 -13.31 5.47 7.78
CA THR A 271 -14.71 5.32 7.32
C THR A 271 -14.75 4.76 5.90
N VAL A 272 -13.93 5.29 4.98
CA VAL A 272 -13.83 4.78 3.62
C VAL A 272 -13.34 3.33 3.62
N ALA A 273 -12.24 3.04 4.33
CA ALA A 273 -11.71 1.68 4.45
C ALA A 273 -12.74 0.69 5.01
N PHE A 274 -13.50 1.10 6.03
CA PHE A 274 -14.57 0.29 6.61
C PHE A 274 -15.68 -0.05 5.59
N VAL A 275 -16.11 0.94 4.82
CA VAL A 275 -17.13 0.72 3.78
C VAL A 275 -16.58 -0.17 2.65
N GLU A 276 -15.31 0.03 2.26
CA GLU A 276 -14.68 -0.77 1.21
C GLU A 276 -14.53 -2.24 1.57
N GLU A 277 -14.17 -2.56 2.81
CA GLU A 277 -13.95 -3.95 3.23
C GLU A 277 -15.21 -4.72 3.58
N ARG A 278 -16.29 -4.03 3.98
CA ARG A 278 -17.51 -4.67 4.48
C ARG A 278 -18.53 -4.88 3.38
N GLU A 279 -19.35 -5.92 3.58
CA GLU A 279 -20.58 -6.04 2.80
C GLU A 279 -21.49 -4.82 3.06
N PRO A 280 -22.09 -4.22 2.03
CA PRO A 280 -22.80 -2.95 2.16
C PRO A 280 -23.87 -2.93 3.26
N HIS A 281 -24.60 -4.04 3.47
CA HIS A 281 -25.62 -4.12 4.51
C HIS A 281 -25.05 -4.04 5.94
N VAL A 282 -23.84 -4.56 6.16
CA VAL A 282 -23.13 -4.45 7.44
C VAL A 282 -22.75 -3.00 7.71
N ALA A 283 -22.20 -2.32 6.69
CA ALA A 283 -21.86 -0.92 6.78
C ALA A 283 -23.10 -0.03 7.04
N ILE A 284 -24.21 -0.30 6.33
CA ILE A 284 -25.48 0.41 6.54
C ILE A 284 -25.97 0.25 7.98
N THR A 285 -26.03 -0.99 8.50
CA THR A 285 -26.46 -1.25 9.88
C THR A 285 -25.57 -0.53 10.88
N HIS A 286 -24.27 -0.55 10.68
CA HIS A 286 -23.32 0.13 11.55
C HIS A 286 -23.58 1.65 11.60
N PHE A 287 -23.61 2.32 10.45
CA PHE A 287 -23.79 3.77 10.42
C PHE A 287 -25.19 4.20 10.81
N GLN A 288 -26.23 3.39 10.51
CA GLN A 288 -27.56 3.65 11.00
C GLN A 288 -27.62 3.62 12.53
N SER A 289 -26.95 2.67 13.17
CA SER A 289 -26.91 2.63 14.65
C SER A 289 -26.25 3.86 15.29
N LEU A 290 -25.27 4.47 14.62
CA LEU A 290 -24.65 5.73 15.07
C LEU A 290 -25.64 6.89 14.98
N ILE A 291 -26.43 6.95 13.90
CA ILE A 291 -27.45 7.97 13.69
C ILE A 291 -28.60 7.78 14.69
N ASP A 292 -29.04 6.56 14.95
CA ASP A 292 -30.10 6.24 15.91
C ASP A 292 -29.69 6.63 17.35
N ALA A 293 -28.40 6.46 17.68
CA ALA A 293 -27.84 6.90 18.96
C ALA A 293 -27.72 8.43 19.08
N ASN A 294 -27.43 9.12 17.98
CA ASN A 294 -27.31 10.57 17.91
C ASN A 294 -27.70 11.07 16.51
N SER A 295 -28.88 11.63 16.36
CA SER A 295 -29.40 12.15 15.09
C SER A 295 -28.58 13.30 14.47
N ASN A 296 -27.67 13.91 15.24
CA ASN A 296 -26.74 14.93 14.74
C ASN A 296 -25.35 14.38 14.40
N HIS A 297 -25.19 13.06 14.38
CA HIS A 297 -23.93 12.39 14.06
C HIS A 297 -23.67 12.43 12.54
N TRP A 298 -23.14 13.54 12.04
CA TRP A 298 -22.95 13.76 10.60
C TRP A 298 -21.98 12.74 9.96
N GLU A 299 -21.00 12.23 10.70
CA GLU A 299 -20.13 11.14 10.22
C GLU A 299 -20.90 9.85 9.98
N GLY A 300 -21.95 9.58 10.75
CA GLY A 300 -22.87 8.46 10.52
C GLY A 300 -23.57 8.59 9.17
N TYR A 301 -24.12 9.78 8.88
CA TYR A 301 -24.74 10.06 7.57
C TYR A 301 -23.71 9.99 6.44
N TYR A 302 -22.50 10.47 6.64
CA TYR A 302 -21.43 10.35 5.65
C TYR A 302 -21.11 8.89 5.33
N GLY A 303 -20.85 8.06 6.34
CA GLY A 303 -20.57 6.64 6.16
C GLY A 303 -21.74 5.87 5.55
N LEU A 304 -22.98 6.20 5.95
CA LEU A 304 -24.19 5.66 5.35
C LEU A 304 -24.32 6.02 3.87
N GLY A 305 -23.96 7.26 3.51
CA GLY A 305 -23.91 7.73 2.12
C GLY A 305 -22.92 6.93 1.26
N LEU A 306 -21.71 6.69 1.77
CA LEU A 306 -20.72 5.83 1.12
C LEU A 306 -21.24 4.40 0.93
N ALA A 307 -21.90 3.83 1.95
CA ALA A 307 -22.44 2.48 1.87
C ALA A 307 -23.55 2.35 0.82
N TYR A 308 -24.46 3.34 0.73
CA TYR A 308 -25.47 3.38 -0.33
C TYR A 308 -24.85 3.60 -1.71
N ARG A 309 -23.80 4.44 -1.84
CA ARG A 309 -23.07 4.61 -3.09
C ARG A 309 -22.46 3.30 -3.55
N LYS A 310 -21.82 2.56 -2.66
CA LYS A 310 -21.26 1.22 -2.96
C LYS A 310 -22.30 0.22 -3.44
N MET A 311 -23.55 0.35 -2.98
CA MET A 311 -24.68 -0.45 -3.47
C MET A 311 -25.27 0.03 -4.80
N GLY A 312 -24.81 1.13 -5.38
CA GLY A 312 -25.43 1.77 -6.53
C GLY A 312 -26.77 2.46 -6.21
N ARG A 313 -27.09 2.64 -4.92
CA ARG A 313 -28.31 3.33 -4.48
C ARG A 313 -28.10 4.85 -4.38
N PHE A 314 -27.84 5.48 -5.53
CA PHE A 314 -27.41 6.87 -5.60
C PHE A 314 -28.43 7.85 -5.03
N ASP A 315 -29.75 7.62 -5.22
CA ASP A 315 -30.79 8.49 -4.65
C ASP A 315 -30.74 8.50 -3.12
N LYS A 316 -30.64 7.33 -2.49
CA LYS A 316 -30.50 7.23 -1.03
C LYS A 316 -29.17 7.79 -0.53
N SER A 317 -28.09 7.54 -1.28
CA SER A 317 -26.77 8.10 -0.95
C SER A 317 -26.83 9.63 -0.95
N MET A 318 -27.43 10.23 -1.97
CA MET A 318 -27.60 11.67 -2.09
C MET A 318 -28.41 12.25 -0.93
N GLU A 319 -29.56 11.63 -0.59
CA GLU A 319 -30.42 12.06 0.53
C GLU A 319 -29.64 12.15 1.86
N VAL A 320 -28.94 11.06 2.22
CA VAL A 320 -28.19 11.02 3.49
C VAL A 320 -26.92 11.88 3.48
N LEU A 321 -26.26 12.05 2.31
CA LEU A 321 -25.13 12.97 2.18
C LEU A 321 -25.55 14.43 2.26
N GLN A 322 -26.77 14.78 1.80
CA GLN A 322 -27.32 16.11 2.00
C GLN A 322 -27.60 16.39 3.49
N GLN A 323 -28.03 15.38 4.26
CA GLN A 323 -28.14 15.49 5.71
C GLN A 323 -26.76 15.69 6.36
N ALA A 324 -25.74 14.90 5.96
CA ALA A 324 -24.37 15.10 6.43
C ALA A 324 -23.87 16.52 6.11
N HIS A 325 -24.11 17.01 4.89
CA HIS A 325 -23.71 18.35 4.48
C HIS A 325 -24.46 19.46 5.27
N SER A 326 -25.75 19.28 5.56
CA SER A 326 -26.48 20.25 6.37
C SER A 326 -25.94 20.37 7.81
N LEU A 327 -25.45 19.27 8.36
CA LEU A 327 -24.84 19.22 9.71
C LEU A 327 -23.37 19.68 9.70
N ALA A 328 -22.66 19.48 8.61
CA ALA A 328 -21.24 19.82 8.43
C ALA A 328 -20.96 20.54 7.10
N PRO A 329 -21.49 21.74 6.86
CA PRO A 329 -21.46 22.40 5.54
C PRO A 329 -20.06 22.83 5.07
N LYS A 330 -19.07 22.85 5.97
CA LYS A 330 -17.69 23.18 5.66
C LYS A 330 -16.79 21.95 5.46
N ASP A 331 -17.34 20.76 5.65
CA ASP A 331 -16.58 19.53 5.46
C ASP A 331 -16.41 19.22 3.97
N LEU A 332 -15.17 19.24 3.50
CA LEU A 332 -14.85 19.05 2.09
C LEU A 332 -15.04 17.60 1.65
N ASP A 333 -14.88 16.64 2.54
CA ASP A 333 -15.07 15.21 2.22
C ASP A 333 -16.55 14.89 1.96
N VAL A 334 -17.45 15.48 2.78
CA VAL A 334 -18.90 15.35 2.55
C VAL A 334 -19.31 16.00 1.23
N SER A 335 -18.79 17.21 0.97
CA SER A 335 -19.08 17.93 -0.28
C SER A 335 -18.57 17.16 -1.50
N ARG A 336 -17.36 16.60 -1.43
CA ARG A 336 -16.79 15.76 -2.49
C ARG A 336 -17.66 14.55 -2.78
N GLU A 337 -18.03 13.80 -1.74
CA GLU A 337 -18.87 12.61 -1.92
C GLU A 337 -20.22 12.95 -2.52
N LEU A 338 -20.81 14.07 -2.13
CA LEU A 338 -22.05 14.55 -2.73
C LEU A 338 -21.84 14.87 -4.23
N GLY A 339 -20.74 15.55 -4.59
CA GLY A 339 -20.37 15.78 -5.98
C GLY A 339 -20.17 14.50 -6.78
N ILE A 340 -19.51 13.48 -6.20
CA ILE A 340 -19.34 12.16 -6.81
C ILE A 340 -20.69 11.47 -7.02
N VAL A 341 -21.59 11.51 -6.05
CA VAL A 341 -22.91 10.90 -6.17
C VAL A 341 -23.78 11.63 -7.20
N TYR A 342 -23.67 12.94 -7.31
CA TYR A 342 -24.31 13.68 -8.41
C TYR A 342 -23.79 13.21 -9.78
N PHE A 343 -22.47 13.05 -9.93
CA PHE A 343 -21.88 12.50 -11.15
C PHE A 343 -22.45 11.11 -11.48
N LEU A 344 -22.41 10.19 -10.52
CA LEU A 344 -22.89 8.80 -10.69
C LEU A 344 -24.39 8.71 -10.96
N SER A 345 -25.16 9.72 -10.52
CA SER A 345 -26.60 9.87 -10.80
C SER A 345 -26.91 10.55 -12.13
N GLY A 346 -25.90 10.92 -12.91
CA GLY A 346 -26.07 11.65 -14.18
C GLY A 346 -26.38 13.14 -14.04
N LYS A 347 -26.29 13.71 -12.83
CA LYS A 347 -26.55 15.12 -12.53
C LYS A 347 -25.27 15.94 -12.72
N MET A 348 -24.79 16.04 -13.99
CA MET A 348 -23.46 16.54 -14.32
C MET A 348 -23.22 17.99 -13.89
N ASP A 349 -24.22 18.89 -14.06
CA ASP A 349 -24.05 20.30 -13.68
C ASP A 349 -23.84 20.46 -12.17
N GLN A 350 -24.63 19.75 -11.36
CA GLN A 350 -24.50 19.74 -9.91
C GLN A 350 -23.19 19.10 -9.46
N ALA A 351 -22.73 18.05 -10.14
CA ALA A 351 -21.45 17.41 -9.86
C ALA A 351 -20.29 18.38 -10.09
N ILE A 352 -20.25 19.04 -11.26
CA ILE A 352 -19.20 20.00 -11.61
C ILE A 352 -19.22 21.18 -10.63
N GLU A 353 -20.38 21.77 -10.35
CA GLU A 353 -20.52 22.89 -9.40
C GLU A 353 -19.95 22.56 -8.03
N ASN A 354 -20.34 21.40 -7.46
CA ASN A 354 -19.85 20.98 -6.14
C ASN A 354 -18.34 20.72 -6.14
N LEU A 355 -17.83 20.02 -7.14
CA LEU A 355 -16.41 19.65 -7.19
C LEU A 355 -15.51 20.86 -7.51
N GLU A 356 -15.98 21.83 -8.31
CA GLU A 356 -15.28 23.10 -8.54
C GLU A 356 -15.25 23.97 -7.28
N ALA A 357 -16.32 24.01 -6.49
CA ALA A 357 -16.33 24.73 -5.23
C ALA A 357 -15.25 24.21 -4.27
N ILE A 358 -15.03 22.89 -4.22
CA ILE A 358 -13.95 22.28 -3.43
C ILE A 358 -12.59 22.69 -3.98
N ARG A 359 -12.40 22.60 -5.30
CA ARG A 359 -11.15 22.95 -5.96
C ARG A 359 -10.75 24.41 -5.72
N SER A 360 -11.71 25.31 -5.71
CA SER A 360 -11.47 26.74 -5.48
C SER A 360 -11.20 27.11 -4.02
N THR A 361 -11.75 26.35 -3.07
CA THR A 361 -11.58 26.59 -1.63
C THR A 361 -10.19 26.22 -1.13
N SER A 362 -9.57 25.25 -1.77
CA SER A 362 -8.23 24.81 -1.44
C SER A 362 -7.23 25.60 -2.29
N GLY A 363 -6.46 26.50 -1.69
CA GLY A 363 -5.49 27.37 -2.39
C GLY A 363 -4.52 26.61 -3.30
N GLU A 364 -3.94 27.29 -4.27
CA GLU A 364 -2.91 26.74 -5.17
C GLU A 364 -1.79 26.09 -4.35
N GLY A 365 -1.65 24.78 -4.42
CA GLY A 365 -0.62 23.98 -3.74
C GLY A 365 -1.10 23.03 -2.64
N GLN A 366 -2.32 23.15 -2.11
CA GLN A 366 -2.88 22.22 -1.12
C GLN A 366 -3.90 21.24 -1.72
N ASN A 367 -4.29 21.41 -2.98
CA ASN A 367 -5.41 20.68 -3.58
C ASN A 367 -4.96 19.53 -4.48
N ASN A 368 -4.39 18.51 -3.84
CA ASN A 368 -4.18 17.20 -4.47
C ASN A 368 -5.26 16.20 -4.02
N ASP A 369 -6.51 16.64 -3.90
CA ASP A 369 -7.64 15.73 -3.78
C ASP A 369 -7.88 15.07 -5.14
N LEU A 370 -7.24 13.93 -5.33
CA LEU A 370 -7.22 13.23 -6.60
C LEU A 370 -8.60 12.70 -7.00
N MET A 371 -9.45 12.36 -6.02
CA MET A 371 -10.83 11.97 -6.29
C MET A 371 -11.65 13.15 -6.84
N THR A 372 -11.50 14.34 -6.25
CA THR A 372 -12.13 15.57 -6.79
C THR A 372 -11.66 15.84 -8.22
N LEU A 373 -10.35 15.81 -8.48
CA LEU A 373 -9.80 16.05 -9.81
C LEU A 373 -10.29 15.01 -10.83
N TYR A 374 -10.32 13.75 -10.45
CA TYR A 374 -10.75 12.65 -11.29
C TYR A 374 -12.22 12.79 -11.70
N TYR A 375 -13.12 12.93 -10.73
CA TYR A 375 -14.55 13.04 -11.03
C TYR A 375 -14.92 14.36 -11.71
N LEU A 376 -14.21 15.45 -11.41
CA LEU A 376 -14.37 16.71 -12.13
C LEU A 376 -13.92 16.58 -13.60
N GLY A 377 -12.77 15.96 -13.85
CA GLY A 377 -12.28 15.66 -15.19
C GLY A 377 -13.26 14.81 -15.99
N ARG A 378 -13.86 13.79 -15.37
CA ARG A 378 -14.92 12.98 -15.96
C ARG A 378 -16.21 13.78 -16.20
N GLY A 379 -16.60 14.63 -15.26
CA GLY A 379 -17.75 15.52 -15.41
C GLY A 379 -17.63 16.41 -16.65
N TYR A 380 -16.47 17.04 -16.84
CA TYR A 380 -16.18 17.82 -18.04
C TYR A 380 -16.12 16.96 -19.32
N GLN A 381 -15.55 15.76 -19.23
CA GLN A 381 -15.54 14.81 -20.35
C GLN A 381 -16.95 14.44 -20.81
N GLU A 382 -17.89 14.16 -19.91
CA GLU A 382 -19.29 13.84 -20.22
C GLU A 382 -20.02 15.06 -20.82
N LYS A 383 -19.69 16.28 -20.41
CA LYS A 383 -20.19 17.51 -21.00
C LYS A 383 -19.54 17.85 -22.36
N GLY A 384 -18.50 17.13 -22.77
CA GLY A 384 -17.73 17.40 -24.00
C GLY A 384 -16.72 18.52 -23.88
N ASP A 385 -16.49 19.07 -22.70
CA ASP A 385 -15.46 20.09 -22.47
C ASP A 385 -14.11 19.42 -22.21
N PHE A 386 -13.49 18.94 -23.28
CA PHE A 386 -12.20 18.25 -23.24
C PHE A 386 -11.04 19.18 -22.85
N THR A 387 -11.21 20.49 -23.04
CA THR A 387 -10.20 21.48 -22.65
C THR A 387 -10.02 21.52 -21.12
N GLN A 388 -11.12 21.42 -20.39
CA GLN A 388 -11.10 21.36 -18.93
C GLN A 388 -10.79 19.93 -18.43
N ALA A 389 -11.30 18.89 -19.10
CA ALA A 389 -11.13 17.50 -18.68
C ALA A 389 -9.67 17.04 -18.69
N LEU A 390 -8.96 17.34 -19.79
CA LEU A 390 -7.63 16.78 -20.05
C LEU A 390 -6.59 17.13 -19.00
N PRO A 391 -6.38 18.39 -18.57
CA PRO A 391 -5.38 18.73 -17.57
C PRO A 391 -5.66 18.08 -16.20
N LEU A 392 -6.94 17.89 -15.85
CA LEU A 392 -7.33 17.24 -14.61
C LEU A 392 -6.99 15.76 -14.62
N LEU A 393 -7.36 15.04 -15.68
CA LEU A 393 -7.07 13.62 -15.83
C LEU A 393 -5.56 13.35 -15.96
N LEU A 394 -4.80 14.19 -16.67
CA LEU A 394 -3.35 14.08 -16.75
C LEU A 394 -2.68 14.30 -15.39
N LYS A 395 -3.21 15.21 -14.56
CA LYS A 395 -2.69 15.41 -13.21
C LYS A 395 -2.92 14.16 -12.36
N VAL A 396 -4.12 13.56 -12.40
CA VAL A 396 -4.40 12.29 -11.71
C VAL A 396 -3.45 11.19 -12.19
N GLN A 397 -3.28 11.04 -13.50
CA GLN A 397 -2.38 10.01 -14.06
C GLN A 397 -0.92 10.20 -13.65
N LYS A 398 -0.47 11.44 -13.50
CA LYS A 398 0.89 11.75 -13.07
C LYS A 398 1.14 11.44 -11.60
N GLU A 399 0.19 11.79 -10.73
CA GLU A 399 0.31 11.57 -9.28
C GLU A 399 0.07 10.09 -8.90
N GLU A 400 -0.87 9.42 -9.63
CA GLU A 400 -1.21 8.01 -9.41
C GLU A 400 -1.09 7.19 -10.71
N PRO A 401 0.12 6.86 -11.14
CA PRO A 401 0.35 6.18 -12.41
C PRO A 401 -0.15 4.72 -12.43
N GLU A 402 -0.57 4.17 -11.31
CA GLU A 402 -1.18 2.83 -11.22
C GLU A 402 -2.71 2.86 -11.19
N PHE A 403 -3.34 4.04 -11.15
CA PHE A 403 -4.80 4.18 -11.22
C PHE A 403 -5.31 3.87 -12.63
N ILE A 404 -5.89 2.69 -12.78
CA ILE A 404 -6.20 2.08 -14.10
C ILE A 404 -7.20 2.93 -14.89
N ASP A 405 -8.28 3.39 -14.23
CA ASP A 405 -9.41 4.01 -14.91
C ASP A 405 -9.07 5.32 -15.61
N VAL A 406 -8.11 6.09 -15.09
CA VAL A 406 -7.68 7.34 -15.73
C VAL A 406 -7.11 7.14 -17.12
N TYR A 407 -6.47 6.00 -17.39
CA TYR A 407 -5.94 5.69 -18.72
C TYR A 407 -7.04 5.41 -19.74
N HIS A 408 -8.14 4.79 -19.32
CA HIS A 408 -9.31 4.62 -20.16
C HIS A 408 -9.93 5.97 -20.51
N ASP A 409 -10.09 6.85 -19.51
CA ASP A 409 -10.70 8.16 -19.72
C ASP A 409 -9.82 9.07 -20.59
N LEU A 410 -8.50 9.07 -20.38
CA LEU A 410 -7.55 9.75 -21.26
C LEU A 410 -7.63 9.22 -22.70
N GLY A 411 -7.64 7.89 -22.88
CA GLY A 411 -7.81 7.27 -24.18
C GLY A 411 -9.09 7.74 -24.88
N SER A 412 -10.19 7.82 -24.14
CA SER A 412 -11.48 8.29 -24.63
C SER A 412 -11.46 9.77 -25.01
N VAL A 413 -10.89 10.64 -24.17
CA VAL A 413 -10.77 12.09 -24.46
C VAL A 413 -9.94 12.33 -25.71
N TYR A 414 -8.76 11.72 -25.82
CA TYR A 414 -7.92 11.86 -27.00
C TYR A 414 -8.57 11.31 -28.28
N GLY A 415 -9.35 10.23 -28.16
CA GLY A 415 -10.12 9.68 -29.27
C GLY A 415 -11.19 10.66 -29.78
N ARG A 416 -11.96 11.26 -28.86
CA ARG A 416 -13.00 12.25 -29.17
C ARG A 416 -12.42 13.58 -29.73
N THR A 417 -11.18 13.92 -29.37
CA THR A 417 -10.47 15.10 -29.93
C THR A 417 -9.71 14.81 -31.21
N GLY A 418 -9.84 13.60 -31.78
CA GLY A 418 -9.23 13.22 -33.08
C GLY A 418 -7.77 12.78 -32.99
N GLN A 419 -7.17 12.73 -31.81
CA GLN A 419 -5.78 12.38 -31.58
C GLN A 419 -5.62 10.84 -31.47
N LYS A 420 -5.90 10.11 -32.55
CA LYS A 420 -6.00 8.64 -32.59
C LYS A 420 -4.76 7.91 -32.05
N GLY A 421 -3.55 8.39 -32.40
CA GLY A 421 -2.31 7.77 -31.93
C GLY A 421 -2.17 7.81 -30.41
N VAL A 422 -2.42 8.97 -29.81
CA VAL A 422 -2.37 9.16 -28.35
C VAL A 422 -3.50 8.40 -27.65
N SER A 423 -4.69 8.37 -28.23
CA SER A 423 -5.83 7.59 -27.73
C SER A 423 -5.47 6.11 -27.61
N HIS A 424 -4.94 5.53 -28.68
CA HIS A 424 -4.53 4.12 -28.66
C HIS A 424 -3.35 3.88 -27.70
N PHE A 425 -2.43 4.82 -27.55
CA PHE A 425 -1.36 4.72 -26.54
C PHE A 425 -1.93 4.58 -25.12
N TYR A 426 -2.88 5.44 -24.74
CA TYR A 426 -3.50 5.37 -23.41
C TYR A 426 -4.36 4.12 -23.22
N PHE A 427 -5.10 3.66 -24.23
CA PHE A 427 -5.78 2.36 -24.15
C PHE A 427 -4.77 1.19 -24.04
N GLY A 428 -3.63 1.28 -24.71
CA GLY A 428 -2.54 0.30 -24.53
C GLY A 428 -2.07 0.21 -23.08
N LYS A 429 -1.89 1.36 -22.40
CA LYS A 429 -1.54 1.42 -20.99
C LYS A 429 -2.65 0.87 -20.09
N TYR A 430 -3.90 1.22 -20.38
CA TYR A 430 -5.08 0.68 -19.67
C TYR A 430 -5.10 -0.86 -19.70
N PHE A 431 -5.00 -1.45 -20.88
CA PHE A 431 -5.03 -2.90 -21.01
C PHE A 431 -3.77 -3.59 -20.46
N LYS A 432 -2.60 -2.92 -20.51
CA LYS A 432 -1.39 -3.43 -19.84
C LYS A 432 -1.59 -3.52 -18.33
N LEU A 433 -2.14 -2.49 -17.70
CA LEU A 433 -2.44 -2.47 -16.26
C LEU A 433 -3.50 -3.51 -15.91
N LYS A 434 -4.51 -3.71 -16.77
CA LYS A 434 -5.50 -4.79 -16.65
C LYS A 434 -4.94 -6.19 -16.95
N ARG A 435 -3.66 -6.28 -17.37
CA ARG A 435 -2.97 -7.54 -17.77
C ARG A 435 -3.59 -8.25 -18.96
N GLU A 436 -4.32 -7.55 -19.76
CA GLU A 436 -4.88 -8.00 -21.02
C GLU A 436 -3.83 -7.83 -22.13
N ARG A 437 -2.79 -8.69 -22.11
CA ARG A 437 -1.60 -8.59 -22.97
C ARG A 437 -1.93 -8.40 -24.45
N ASN A 438 -2.88 -9.17 -24.96
CA ASN A 438 -3.23 -9.12 -26.39
C ASN A 438 -3.87 -7.79 -26.77
N ASN A 439 -4.77 -7.28 -25.94
CA ASN A 439 -5.41 -5.99 -26.14
C ASN A 439 -4.38 -4.86 -25.99
N ALA A 440 -3.50 -4.92 -25.00
CA ALA A 440 -2.41 -3.94 -24.85
C ALA A 440 -1.52 -3.90 -26.12
N LEU A 441 -1.08 -5.06 -26.62
CA LEU A 441 -0.26 -5.14 -27.84
C LEU A 441 -1.00 -4.61 -29.06
N LEU A 442 -2.29 -4.91 -29.23
CA LEU A 442 -3.11 -4.38 -30.30
C LEU A 442 -3.09 -2.86 -30.27
N HIS A 443 -3.41 -2.28 -29.12
CA HIS A 443 -3.50 -0.82 -28.98
C HIS A 443 -2.15 -0.13 -29.12
N PHE A 444 -1.06 -0.64 -28.54
CA PHE A 444 0.26 -0.05 -28.75
C PHE A 444 0.73 -0.13 -30.22
N ARG A 445 0.45 -1.23 -30.93
CA ARG A 445 0.78 -1.35 -32.38
C ARG A 445 -0.01 -0.33 -33.20
N THR A 446 -1.32 -0.22 -32.94
CA THR A 446 -2.15 0.79 -33.61
C THR A 446 -1.67 2.21 -33.29
N ALA A 447 -1.27 2.48 -32.06
CA ALA A 447 -0.67 3.77 -31.69
C ALA A 447 0.56 4.09 -32.54
N MET A 448 1.43 3.10 -32.79
CA MET A 448 2.64 3.25 -33.63
C MET A 448 2.35 3.65 -35.08
N GLU A 449 1.15 3.36 -35.60
CA GLU A 449 0.75 3.74 -36.96
C GLU A 449 0.40 5.25 -37.07
N TRP A 450 -0.11 5.83 -35.95
CA TRP A 450 -0.64 7.19 -35.94
C TRP A 450 0.24 8.21 -35.19
N LEU A 451 1.14 7.75 -34.31
CA LEU A 451 2.04 8.65 -33.57
C LEU A 451 3.20 9.13 -34.45
N GLU A 452 3.55 10.40 -34.27
CA GLU A 452 4.68 11.01 -34.97
C GLU A 452 6.01 10.32 -34.58
N ARG A 453 6.93 10.23 -35.54
CA ARG A 453 8.26 9.69 -35.27
C ARG A 453 9.01 10.60 -34.29
N GLY A 454 9.55 9.98 -33.20
CA GLY A 454 10.29 10.70 -32.17
C GLY A 454 9.40 11.33 -31.09
N SER A 455 8.06 11.15 -31.13
CA SER A 455 7.22 11.56 -29.99
C SER A 455 7.46 10.68 -28.77
N PRO A 456 7.39 11.24 -27.55
CA PRO A 456 7.57 10.49 -26.29
C PRO A 456 6.66 9.26 -26.19
N GLU A 457 5.39 9.41 -26.60
CA GLU A 457 4.40 8.36 -26.57
C GLU A 457 4.75 7.22 -27.54
N ARG A 458 5.33 7.55 -28.68
CA ARG A 458 5.78 6.54 -29.65
C ARG A 458 6.95 5.73 -29.12
N GLU A 459 7.94 6.41 -28.54
CA GLU A 459 9.08 5.74 -27.93
C GLU A 459 8.68 4.85 -26.76
N GLU A 460 7.74 5.32 -25.94
CA GLU A 460 7.21 4.52 -24.84
C GLU A 460 6.41 3.33 -25.36
N ALA A 461 5.53 3.51 -26.35
CA ALA A 461 4.78 2.41 -26.96
C ALA A 461 5.71 1.33 -27.52
N GLN A 462 6.82 1.74 -28.13
CA GLN A 462 7.82 0.78 -28.66
C GLN A 462 8.50 -0.01 -27.53
N ARG A 463 8.85 0.63 -26.42
CA ARG A 463 9.39 -0.05 -25.22
C ARG A 463 8.38 -1.05 -24.65
N GLU A 464 7.10 -0.63 -24.56
CA GLU A 464 6.01 -1.46 -24.05
C GLU A 464 5.78 -2.72 -24.91
N ILE A 465 5.78 -2.57 -26.24
CA ILE A 465 5.67 -3.69 -27.17
C ILE A 465 6.82 -4.66 -26.95
N LYS A 466 8.06 -4.14 -26.83
CA LYS A 466 9.25 -4.99 -26.61
C LYS A 466 9.14 -5.75 -25.29
N GLU A 467 8.73 -5.09 -24.22
CA GLU A 467 8.53 -5.74 -22.90
C GLU A 467 7.47 -6.83 -22.97
N LEU A 468 6.32 -6.54 -23.57
CA LEU A 468 5.21 -7.47 -23.70
C LEU A 468 5.51 -8.65 -24.65
N THR A 469 6.43 -8.51 -25.60
CA THR A 469 6.80 -9.58 -26.56
C THR A 469 8.01 -10.39 -26.14
N SER A 470 8.79 -9.92 -25.15
CA SER A 470 9.95 -10.67 -24.63
C SER A 470 9.51 -12.01 -23.99
N PRO A 471 10.23 -13.10 -24.20
CA PRO A 471 9.97 -14.35 -23.48
C PRO A 471 10.18 -14.12 -21.98
N LYS A 472 9.24 -14.64 -21.17
CA LYS A 472 9.29 -14.56 -19.69
C LYS A 472 10.32 -15.52 -19.11
#